data_b2e52781971f16ac062c2ecccbd22aae
#
_entry.id   b2e52781971f16ac062c2ecccbd22aae
#
_cell.length_a   1.000
_cell.length_b   1.000
_cell.length_c   1.000
_cell.angle_alpha   90.00
_cell.angle_beta   90.00
_cell.angle_gamma   90.00
#
_symmetry.space_group_name_H-M   'P 1'
#
loop_
_entity.id
_entity.type
_entity.pdbx_description
1 polymer ?
#
loop_
_entity_poly.entity_id
_entity_poly.type
_entity_poly.pdbx_seq_one_letter_code
_entity_poly.pdbx_strand_id
1 'polypeptide(L)' 'MNPSAITDFYAALGQFLSYRLALEKTEPDRLLYLAIPVDAYRTFFQLEFKQTAVQKYQMLLVVYDPVNEVIVQWIK' A
#
# COMPACT_ATOMS: atom_id res chain seq x y z
N MET A 1 5.63 -6.31 -18.01
CA MET A 1 4.98 -5.47 -16.99
C MET A 1 4.10 -4.43 -17.68
N ASN A 2 2.89 -4.26 -17.21
CA ASN A 2 1.94 -3.31 -17.79
C ASN A 2 2.25 -1.90 -17.27
N PRO A 3 2.58 -0.92 -18.14
CA PRO A 3 2.85 0.45 -17.70
C PRO A 3 1.69 1.07 -16.91
N SER A 4 0.43 0.71 -17.25
CA SER A 4 -0.74 1.20 -16.53
C SER A 4 -0.72 0.77 -15.06
N ALA A 5 -0.25 -0.44 -14.76
CA ALA A 5 -0.18 -0.94 -13.40
C ALA A 5 0.81 -0.15 -12.55
N ILE A 6 1.93 0.28 -13.14
CA ILE A 6 2.90 1.14 -12.44
C ILE A 6 2.29 2.51 -12.16
N THR A 7 1.62 3.09 -13.14
CA THR A 7 0.94 4.38 -12.98
C THR A 7 -0.12 4.29 -11.90
N ASP A 8 -0.92 3.23 -11.89
CA ASP A 8 -1.95 2.99 -10.88
C ASP A 8 -1.33 2.88 -9.49
N PHE A 9 -0.19 2.21 -9.39
CA PHE A 9 0.52 2.09 -8.11
C PHE A 9 0.94 3.46 -7.57
N TYR A 10 1.55 4.30 -8.42
CA TYR A 10 1.98 5.63 -7.99
C TYR A 10 0.81 6.53 -7.63
N ALA A 11 -0.30 6.42 -8.36
CA ALA A 11 -1.51 7.16 -8.03
C ALA A 11 -2.06 6.74 -6.67
N ALA A 12 -2.13 5.44 -6.41
CA ALA A 12 -2.59 4.92 -5.14
C ALA A 12 -1.67 5.34 -3.99
N LEU A 13 -0.37 5.32 -4.21
CA LEU A 13 0.61 5.75 -3.21
C LEU A 13 0.43 7.23 -2.87
N GLY A 14 0.25 8.08 -3.89
CA GLY A 14 0.02 9.50 -3.69
C GLY A 14 -1.24 9.76 -2.89
N GLN A 15 -2.34 9.08 -3.20
CA GLN A 15 -3.59 9.19 -2.44
C GLN A 15 -3.41 8.72 -1.00
N PHE A 16 -2.74 7.60 -0.81
CA PHE A 16 -2.47 7.07 0.53
C PHE A 16 -1.73 8.09 1.39
N LEU A 17 -0.66 8.68 0.87
CA LEU A 17 0.12 9.68 1.60
C LEU A 17 -0.69 10.93 1.91
N SER A 18 -1.54 11.37 0.97
CA SER A 18 -2.41 12.53 1.17
C SER A 18 -3.43 12.27 2.27
N TYR A 19 -4.07 11.10 2.26
CA TYR A 19 -5.02 10.73 3.30
C TYR A 19 -4.34 10.62 4.66
N ARG A 20 -3.13 10.07 4.69
CA ARG A 20 -2.38 9.95 5.94
C ARG A 20 -2.08 11.32 6.55
N LEU A 21 -1.69 12.28 5.71
CA LEU A 21 -1.46 13.65 6.17
C LEU A 21 -2.73 14.28 6.75
N ALA A 22 -3.87 14.07 6.07
CA ALA A 22 -5.15 14.58 6.55
C ALA A 22 -5.52 13.95 7.89
N LEU A 23 -5.34 12.64 8.04
CA LEU A 23 -5.64 11.95 9.29
C LEU A 23 -4.74 12.40 10.43
N GLU A 24 -3.47 12.65 10.16
CA GLU A 24 -2.55 13.15 11.19
C GLU A 24 -3.03 14.47 11.79
N LYS A 25 -3.70 15.30 11.00
CA LYS A 25 -4.22 16.58 11.47
C LYS A 25 -5.57 16.48 12.17
N THR A 26 -6.43 15.58 11.72
CA THR A 26 -7.82 15.50 12.20
C THR A 26 -8.03 14.38 13.20
N GLU A 27 -7.37 13.25 13.03
CA GLU A 27 -7.53 12.07 13.86
C GLU A 27 -6.18 11.38 14.06
N PRO A 28 -5.26 11.98 14.85
CA PRO A 28 -3.87 11.50 14.94
C PRO A 28 -3.73 10.10 15.52
N ASP A 29 -4.76 9.59 16.22
CA ASP A 29 -4.72 8.24 16.79
C ASP A 29 -5.14 7.16 15.81
N ARG A 30 -5.58 7.52 14.61
CA ARG A 30 -6.01 6.56 13.61
C ARG A 30 -4.84 6.10 12.75
N LEU A 31 -4.83 4.81 12.44
CA LEU A 31 -3.86 4.22 11.53
C LEU A 31 -4.51 4.01 10.17
N LEU A 32 -3.75 4.32 9.12
CA LEU A 32 -4.19 4.12 7.74
C LEU A 32 -3.39 2.97 7.13
N TYR A 33 -4.10 1.98 6.58
CA TYR A 33 -3.50 0.86 5.87
C TYR A 33 -3.76 0.99 4.38
N LEU A 34 -2.75 0.70 3.57
CA LEU A 34 -2.92 0.58 2.13
C LEU A 34 -3.28 -0.86 1.80
N ALA A 35 -4.47 -1.07 1.22
CA ALA A 35 -4.92 -2.39 0.83
C ALA A 35 -4.35 -2.73 -0.56
N ILE A 36 -3.70 -3.88 -0.67
CA ILE A 36 -3.02 -4.30 -1.90
C ILE A 36 -3.46 -5.70 -2.28
N PRO A 37 -3.93 -5.92 -3.53
CA PRO A 37 -4.19 -7.27 -4.00
C PRO A 37 -2.92 -8.11 -3.97
N VAL A 38 -3.05 -9.40 -3.65
CA VAL A 38 -1.90 -10.30 -3.48
C VAL A 38 -1.02 -10.35 -4.73
N ASP A 39 -1.61 -10.31 -5.93
CA ASP A 39 -0.83 -10.33 -7.16
C ASP A 39 0.02 -9.08 -7.33
N ALA A 40 -0.52 -7.92 -7.00
CA ALA A 40 0.22 -6.67 -7.03
C ALA A 40 1.34 -6.68 -6.00
N TYR A 41 1.09 -7.23 -4.81
CA TYR A 41 2.11 -7.35 -3.78
C TYR A 41 3.27 -8.21 -4.27
N ARG A 42 2.99 -9.37 -4.87
CA ARG A 42 4.02 -10.27 -5.38
C ARG A 42 4.81 -9.67 -6.53
N THR A 43 4.16 -8.85 -7.36
CA THR A 43 4.79 -8.28 -8.55
C THR A 43 5.58 -7.01 -8.23
N PHE A 44 4.96 -6.04 -7.54
CA PHE A 44 5.55 -4.72 -7.35
C PHE A 44 6.35 -4.58 -6.06
N PHE A 45 5.87 -5.17 -4.98
CA PHE A 45 6.46 -4.93 -3.66
C PHE A 45 7.67 -5.82 -3.39
N GLN A 46 8.04 -6.67 -4.35
CA GLN A 46 9.29 -7.43 -4.29
C GLN A 46 10.46 -6.66 -4.88
N LEU A 47 10.21 -5.56 -5.58
CA LEU A 47 11.28 -4.71 -6.08
C LEU A 47 11.92 -3.97 -4.90
N GLU A 48 13.25 -3.96 -4.90
CA GLU A 48 14.03 -3.42 -3.78
C GLU A 48 13.63 -1.99 -3.42
N PHE A 49 13.46 -1.14 -4.43
CA PHE A 49 13.14 0.25 -4.16
C PHE A 49 11.73 0.41 -3.57
N LYS A 50 10.78 -0.47 -3.91
CA LYS A 50 9.44 -0.45 -3.32
C LYS A 50 9.48 -0.85 -1.84
N GLN A 51 10.29 -1.86 -1.51
CA GLN A 51 10.48 -2.27 -0.13
C GLN A 51 11.15 -1.16 0.67
N THR A 52 12.12 -0.47 0.08
CA THR A 52 12.77 0.68 0.72
C THR A 52 11.76 1.78 1.00
N ALA A 53 10.86 2.08 0.05
CA ALA A 53 9.84 3.10 0.24
C ALA A 53 8.88 2.73 1.38
N VAL A 54 8.46 1.47 1.44
CA VAL A 54 7.57 0.99 2.52
C VAL A 54 8.24 1.18 3.89
N GLN A 55 9.51 0.83 4.00
CA GLN A 55 10.25 0.97 5.25
C GLN A 55 10.50 2.44 5.62
N LYS A 56 10.92 3.23 4.65
CA LYS A 56 11.28 4.64 4.87
C LYS A 56 10.08 5.45 5.34
N TYR A 57 8.93 5.24 4.73
CA TYR A 57 7.72 5.99 5.07
C TYR A 57 6.85 5.28 6.10
N GLN A 58 7.32 4.15 6.65
CA GLN A 58 6.60 3.39 7.66
C GLN A 58 5.17 3.09 7.23
N MET A 59 5.02 2.59 6.00
CA MET A 59 3.72 2.30 5.43
C MET A 59 3.14 1.03 6.04
N LEU A 60 1.87 1.08 6.40
CA LEU A 60 1.12 -0.07 6.89
C LEU A 60 0.36 -0.67 5.70
N LEU A 61 0.51 -1.96 5.49
CA LEU A 61 -0.09 -2.63 4.34
C LEU A 61 -1.00 -3.76 4.79
N VAL A 62 -2.08 -3.96 4.06
CA VAL A 62 -2.89 -5.17 4.17
C VAL A 62 -2.96 -5.82 2.79
N VAL A 63 -2.49 -7.05 2.69
CA VAL A 63 -2.48 -7.81 1.44
C VAL A 63 -3.69 -8.73 1.43
N TYR A 64 -4.50 -8.66 0.39
CA TYR A 64 -5.72 -9.44 0.31
C TYR A 64 -5.82 -10.23 -0.99
N ASP A 65 -6.57 -11.32 -0.94
CA ASP A 65 -6.89 -12.15 -2.10
C ASP A 65 -8.31 -11.81 -2.54
N PRO A 66 -8.49 -11.12 -3.68
CA PRO A 66 -9.82 -10.71 -4.12
C PRO A 66 -10.67 -11.89 -4.64
N VAL A 67 -10.03 -13.00 -5.03
CA VAL A 67 -10.75 -14.17 -5.52
C VAL A 67 -11.38 -14.93 -4.36
N ASN A 68 -10.62 -15.18 -3.30
CA ASN A 68 -11.10 -15.91 -2.13
C ASN A 68 -11.64 -15.00 -1.02
N GLU A 69 -11.58 -13.70 -1.21
CA GLU A 69 -12.10 -12.70 -0.27
C GLU A 69 -11.52 -12.85 1.14
N VAL A 70 -10.20 -13.08 1.21
CA VAL A 70 -9.51 -13.25 2.48
C VAL A 70 -8.31 -12.31 2.58
N ILE A 71 -7.95 -11.93 3.81
CA ILE A 71 -6.72 -11.21 4.07
C ILE A 71 -5.59 -12.23 4.17
N VAL A 72 -4.56 -12.01 3.36
CA VAL A 72 -3.40 -12.91 3.30
C VAL A 72 -2.35 -12.52 4.34
N GLN A 73 -2.09 -11.22 4.49
CA GLN A 73 -0.99 -10.76 5.33
C GLN A 73 -1.21 -9.31 5.76
N TRP A 74 -0.83 -9.01 7.01
CA TRP A 74 -0.72 -7.64 7.52
C TRP A 74 0.75 -7.30 7.61
N ILE A 75 1.13 -6.13 7.11
CA ILE A 75 2.51 -5.64 7.17
C ILE A 75 2.51 -4.34 7.99
N LYS A 76 3.21 -4.39 9.08
CA LYS A 76 3.28 -3.26 10.03
C LYS A 76 4.68 -2.72 10.16
#